data_7694e3f755dd3667ea95ff6219c74473
#
_entry.id   7694e3f755dd3667ea95ff6219c74473
#
_cell.length_a   1.000
_cell.length_b   1.000
_cell.length_c   1.000
_cell.angle_alpha   90.00
_cell.angle_beta   90.00
_cell.angle_gamma   90.00
#
_symmetry.space_group_name_H-M   'P 1'
#
loop_
_entity.id
_entity.type
_entity.pdbx_description
1 polymer ?
#
loop_
_entity_poly.entity_id
_entity_poly.type
_entity_poly.pdbx_seq_one_letter_code
_entity_poly.pdbx_strand_id
1 'polypeptide(L)'
;DVIFDFGNVLIYWDPVAVMTPRYSDELVEQFLDNDISGFYDVNDELDYGMSNDDGVALMRERYGDKWADMLQYYLDNFVDSLTGVVPGARVLINDLKAAGVRVWGLSNWQKDLFPIALDNFDILRSLNDRVVSGYVSLRKPNKDIYEFALQQFGIDASGAVFVDDKAMNIVGANNAGIRGVRFKDSRALLIDAGVKIPAVRQA
;
A
#
# COMPACT_ATOMS: atom_id res chain seq x y z
N ASP A 1 10.78 -5.07 -15.60
CA ASP A 1 10.17 -5.37 -14.31
C ASP A 1 9.32 -4.20 -13.85
N VAL A 2 8.15 -4.47 -13.25
CA VAL A 2 7.32 -3.43 -12.65
C VAL A 2 7.02 -3.81 -11.21
N ILE A 3 7.26 -2.89 -10.29
CA ILE A 3 7.02 -3.02 -8.86
C ILE A 3 5.84 -2.10 -8.50
N PHE A 4 4.78 -2.66 -7.91
CA PHE A 4 3.58 -1.91 -7.53
C PHE A 4 3.50 -1.72 -6.01
N ASP A 5 3.11 -0.53 -5.55
CA ASP A 5 2.46 -0.39 -4.26
C ASP A 5 1.08 -1.07 -4.25
N PHE A 6 0.51 -1.29 -3.07
CA PHE A 6 -0.80 -1.94 -2.93
C PHE A 6 -1.92 -0.94 -2.67
N GLY A 7 -1.82 -0.20 -1.56
CA GLY A 7 -2.86 0.75 -1.16
C GLY A 7 -3.08 1.85 -2.19
N ASN A 8 -4.31 2.06 -2.62
CA ASN A 8 -4.73 3.04 -3.62
C ASN A 8 -4.05 2.92 -5.01
N VAL A 9 -3.31 1.82 -5.23
CA VAL A 9 -2.71 1.45 -6.52
C VAL A 9 -3.30 0.15 -7.07
N LEU A 10 -3.34 -0.91 -6.26
CA LEU A 10 -3.95 -2.19 -6.63
C LEU A 10 -5.28 -2.42 -5.94
N ILE A 11 -5.40 -2.02 -4.68
CA ILE A 11 -6.61 -2.12 -3.87
C ILE A 11 -6.85 -0.80 -3.13
N TYR A 12 -8.10 -0.41 -3.00
CA TYR A 12 -8.44 0.77 -2.21
C TYR A 12 -8.33 0.51 -0.72
N TRP A 13 -7.71 1.45 -0.01
CA TRP A 13 -7.67 1.52 1.43
C TRP A 13 -8.37 2.80 1.88
N ASP A 14 -9.46 2.63 2.61
CA ASP A 14 -10.32 3.70 3.13
C ASP A 14 -10.65 3.47 4.61
N PRO A 15 -9.91 4.08 5.54
CA PRO A 15 -10.20 3.95 6.96
C PRO A 15 -11.55 4.55 7.37
N VAL A 16 -12.13 5.48 6.58
CA VAL A 16 -13.46 6.05 6.84
C VAL A 16 -14.52 4.95 6.79
N ALA A 17 -14.42 4.03 5.82
CA ALA A 17 -15.39 2.96 5.63
C ALA A 17 -15.53 2.04 6.85
N VAL A 18 -14.44 1.82 7.61
CA VAL A 18 -14.46 1.05 8.86
C VAL A 18 -15.16 1.80 9.99
N MET A 19 -14.93 3.11 10.05
CA MET A 19 -15.28 3.90 11.25
C MET A 19 -16.72 4.41 11.23
N THR A 20 -17.25 4.79 10.08
CA THR A 20 -18.58 5.42 9.94
C THR A 20 -19.76 4.54 10.37
N PRO A 21 -19.73 3.19 10.34
CA PRO A 21 -20.82 2.37 10.86
C PRO A 21 -20.99 2.47 12.40
N ARG A 22 -19.95 2.91 13.12
CA ARG A 22 -19.94 2.97 14.59
C ARG A 22 -19.85 4.36 15.17
N TYR A 23 -19.18 5.28 14.48
CA TYR A 23 -18.86 6.61 14.98
C TYR A 23 -19.49 7.69 14.09
N SER A 24 -19.78 8.87 14.66
CA SER A 24 -20.25 10.01 13.87
C SER A 24 -19.16 10.53 12.92
N ASP A 25 -19.57 11.15 11.83
CA ASP A 25 -18.64 11.70 10.83
C ASP A 25 -17.64 12.67 11.47
N GLU A 26 -18.09 13.55 12.37
CA GLU A 26 -17.23 14.48 13.11
C GLU A 26 -16.15 13.75 13.93
N LEU A 27 -16.50 12.63 14.56
CA LEU A 27 -15.56 11.86 15.37
C LEU A 27 -14.57 11.09 14.48
N VAL A 28 -15.01 10.62 13.32
CA VAL A 28 -14.14 9.97 12.32
C VAL A 28 -13.16 10.99 11.75
N GLU A 29 -13.60 12.20 11.41
CA GLU A 29 -12.71 13.28 10.99
C GLU A 29 -11.63 13.57 12.02
N GLN A 30 -12.00 13.70 13.31
CA GLN A 30 -11.03 13.89 14.39
C GLN A 30 -10.07 12.71 14.54
N PHE A 31 -10.55 11.48 14.39
CA PHE A 31 -9.69 10.28 14.45
C PHE A 31 -8.68 10.23 13.32
N LEU A 32 -9.05 10.67 12.12
CA LEU A 32 -8.17 10.72 10.95
C LEU A 32 -7.36 12.03 10.85
N ASP A 33 -7.57 12.98 11.75
CA ASP A 33 -6.72 14.15 11.90
C ASP A 33 -5.51 13.77 12.78
N ASN A 34 -4.33 13.72 12.18
CA ASN A 34 -3.12 13.28 12.86
C ASN A 34 -2.70 14.21 14.00
N ASP A 35 -3.00 15.51 13.91
CA ASP A 35 -2.68 16.48 14.96
C ASP A 35 -3.58 16.30 16.21
N ILE A 36 -4.75 15.63 16.04
CA ILE A 36 -5.69 15.36 17.11
C ILE A 36 -5.49 13.97 17.72
N SER A 37 -5.43 12.94 16.87
CA SER A 37 -5.45 11.54 17.33
C SER A 37 -4.10 10.84 17.22
N GLY A 38 -3.21 11.30 16.32
CA GLY A 38 -1.97 10.61 16.00
C GLY A 38 -2.17 9.29 15.23
N PHE A 39 -3.32 9.10 14.59
CA PHE A 39 -3.64 7.85 13.89
C PHE A 39 -2.58 7.45 12.87
N TYR A 40 -2.18 8.38 12.01
CA TYR A 40 -1.18 8.07 10.98
C TYR A 40 0.22 7.84 11.55
N ASP A 41 0.60 8.53 12.63
CA ASP A 41 1.89 8.30 13.30
C ASP A 41 1.97 6.89 13.88
N VAL A 42 0.89 6.43 14.54
CA VAL A 42 0.83 5.07 15.09
C VAL A 42 0.72 4.04 13.97
N ASN A 43 -0.06 4.32 12.92
CA ASN A 43 -0.16 3.44 11.76
C ASN A 43 1.20 3.25 11.06
N ASP A 44 2.01 4.30 10.96
CA ASP A 44 3.37 4.22 10.41
C ASP A 44 4.28 3.30 11.24
N GLU A 45 4.14 3.27 12.57
CA GLU A 45 4.89 2.34 13.43
C GLU A 45 4.38 0.89 13.29
N LEU A 46 3.08 0.70 13.13
CA LEU A 46 2.49 -0.60 12.82
C LEU A 46 3.00 -1.13 11.46
N ASP A 47 3.03 -0.27 10.44
CA ASP A 47 3.57 -0.60 9.11
C ASP A 47 5.09 -0.89 9.15
N TYR A 48 5.80 -0.38 10.16
CA TYR A 48 7.22 -0.67 10.38
C TYR A 48 7.47 -1.98 11.14
N GLY A 49 6.40 -2.64 11.60
CA GLY A 49 6.46 -3.98 12.21
C GLY A 49 6.11 -4.03 13.70
N MET A 50 5.63 -2.90 14.29
CA MET A 50 5.04 -2.92 15.63
C MET A 50 3.83 -3.87 15.66
N SER A 51 3.58 -4.54 16.78
CA SER A 51 2.38 -5.36 16.94
C SER A 51 1.14 -4.49 17.12
N ASN A 52 -0.05 -5.04 16.81
CA ASN A 52 -1.31 -4.33 17.03
C ASN A 52 -1.49 -3.93 18.51
N ASP A 53 -1.17 -4.84 19.44
CA ASP A 53 -1.28 -4.58 20.88
C ASP A 53 -0.36 -3.43 21.33
N ASP A 54 0.88 -3.42 20.85
CA ASP A 54 1.84 -2.35 21.15
C ASP A 54 1.40 -1.01 20.53
N GLY A 55 0.83 -1.03 19.32
CA GLY A 55 0.29 0.16 18.67
C GLY A 55 -0.87 0.77 19.44
N VAL A 56 -1.81 -0.05 19.92
CA VAL A 56 -2.93 0.40 20.79
C VAL A 56 -2.41 0.94 22.11
N ALA A 57 -1.41 0.29 22.71
CA ALA A 57 -0.78 0.78 23.94
C ALA A 57 -0.07 2.13 23.73
N LEU A 58 0.66 2.27 22.61
CA LEU A 58 1.33 3.51 22.21
C LEU A 58 0.33 4.66 22.01
N MET A 59 -0.79 4.38 21.33
CA MET A 59 -1.84 5.37 21.12
C MET A 59 -2.46 5.79 22.46
N ARG A 60 -2.71 4.85 23.37
CA ARG A 60 -3.24 5.12 24.71
C ARG A 60 -2.31 6.01 25.52
N GLU A 61 -1.01 5.73 25.48
CA GLU A 61 0.00 6.51 26.18
C GLU A 61 0.10 7.94 25.66
N ARG A 62 0.10 8.12 24.33
CA ARG A 62 0.38 9.41 23.69
C ARG A 62 -0.86 10.29 23.53
N TYR A 63 -2.00 9.67 23.19
CA TYR A 63 -3.21 10.37 22.74
C TYR A 63 -4.45 10.07 23.58
N GLY A 64 -4.39 9.07 24.49
CA GLY A 64 -5.42 8.74 25.45
C GLY A 64 -6.36 7.60 25.04
N ASP A 65 -7.16 7.14 26.02
CA ASP A 65 -8.01 5.95 25.91
C ASP A 65 -9.00 6.01 24.73
N LYS A 66 -9.62 7.18 24.51
CA LYS A 66 -10.61 7.39 23.44
C LYS A 66 -10.05 6.97 22.06
N TRP A 67 -8.86 7.44 21.75
CA TRP A 67 -8.24 7.15 20.45
C TRP A 67 -7.70 5.75 20.36
N ALA A 68 -7.18 5.20 21.46
CA ALA A 68 -6.75 3.81 21.53
C ALA A 68 -7.91 2.83 21.33
N ASP A 69 -9.09 3.11 21.90
CA ASP A 69 -10.28 2.27 21.70
C ASP A 69 -10.79 2.37 20.25
N MET A 70 -10.67 3.53 19.62
CA MET A 70 -10.99 3.69 18.21
C MET A 70 -9.99 2.98 17.31
N LEU A 71 -8.69 3.04 17.61
CA LEU A 71 -7.67 2.27 16.90
C LEU A 71 -7.92 0.76 17.04
N GLN A 72 -8.22 0.27 18.24
CA GLN A 72 -8.55 -1.14 18.45
C GLN A 72 -9.73 -1.57 17.57
N TYR A 73 -10.80 -0.78 17.56
CA TYR A 73 -11.95 -1.05 16.70
C TYR A 73 -11.58 -1.09 15.21
N TYR A 74 -10.74 -0.14 14.75
CA TYR A 74 -10.23 -0.12 13.38
C TYR A 74 -9.45 -1.39 13.05
N LEU A 75 -8.54 -1.81 13.92
CA LEU A 75 -7.73 -3.01 13.72
C LEU A 75 -8.57 -4.28 13.69
N ASP A 76 -9.55 -4.40 14.59
CA ASP A 76 -10.47 -5.56 14.67
C ASP A 76 -11.38 -5.70 13.43
N ASN A 77 -11.68 -4.58 12.76
CA ASN A 77 -12.55 -4.53 11.59
C ASN A 77 -11.80 -4.11 10.31
N PHE A 78 -10.49 -4.26 10.28
CA PHE A 78 -9.61 -3.77 9.23
C PHE A 78 -10.05 -4.15 7.81
N VAL A 79 -10.62 -5.35 7.64
CA VAL A 79 -11.08 -5.83 6.32
C VAL A 79 -12.04 -4.85 5.63
N ASP A 80 -12.86 -4.15 6.41
CA ASP A 80 -13.84 -3.19 5.89
C ASP A 80 -13.19 -1.92 5.33
N SER A 81 -11.91 -1.67 5.66
CA SER A 81 -11.12 -0.58 5.04
C SER A 81 -10.70 -0.90 3.61
N LEU A 82 -10.72 -2.19 3.22
CA LEU A 82 -10.29 -2.64 1.90
C LEU A 82 -11.51 -2.68 0.96
N THR A 83 -11.84 -1.53 0.38
CA THR A 83 -13.14 -1.32 -0.29
C THR A 83 -13.20 -1.87 -1.72
N GLY A 84 -12.12 -2.43 -2.25
CA GLY A 84 -12.14 -3.10 -3.55
C GLY A 84 -10.84 -2.98 -4.34
N VAL A 85 -10.80 -3.66 -5.48
CA VAL A 85 -9.69 -3.57 -6.42
C VAL A 85 -9.80 -2.27 -7.21
N VAL A 86 -8.67 -1.56 -7.35
CA VAL A 86 -8.61 -0.33 -8.16
C VAL A 86 -9.00 -0.65 -9.61
N PRO A 87 -9.93 0.11 -10.23
CA PRO A 87 -10.38 -0.12 -11.58
C PRO A 87 -9.23 -0.20 -12.58
N GLY A 88 -9.21 -1.25 -13.39
CA GLY A 88 -8.17 -1.48 -14.39
C GLY A 88 -6.88 -2.15 -13.86
N ALA A 89 -6.65 -2.25 -12.54
CA ALA A 89 -5.43 -2.83 -12.00
C ALA A 89 -5.23 -4.31 -12.42
N ARG A 90 -6.30 -5.12 -12.42
CA ARG A 90 -6.24 -6.52 -12.90
C ARG A 90 -5.87 -6.62 -14.36
N VAL A 91 -6.48 -5.78 -15.20
CA VAL A 91 -6.20 -5.74 -16.65
C VAL A 91 -4.75 -5.35 -16.86
N LEU A 92 -4.28 -4.32 -16.18
CA LEU A 92 -2.90 -3.86 -16.25
C LEU A 92 -1.89 -4.97 -15.90
N ILE A 93 -2.09 -5.66 -14.78
CA ILE A 93 -1.20 -6.77 -14.36
C ILE A 93 -1.22 -7.91 -15.40
N ASN A 94 -2.40 -8.29 -15.90
CA ASN A 94 -2.53 -9.34 -16.89
C ASN A 94 -1.85 -8.98 -18.22
N ASP A 95 -2.01 -7.74 -18.68
CA ASP A 95 -1.39 -7.26 -19.91
C ASP A 95 0.15 -7.20 -19.81
N LEU A 96 0.67 -6.74 -18.66
CA LEU A 96 2.09 -6.76 -18.38
C LEU A 96 2.65 -8.18 -18.41
N LYS A 97 1.99 -9.12 -17.75
CA LYS A 97 2.39 -10.54 -17.75
C LYS A 97 2.31 -11.16 -19.13
N ALA A 98 1.26 -10.88 -19.89
CA ALA A 98 1.12 -11.36 -21.27
C ALA A 98 2.23 -10.81 -22.19
N ALA A 99 2.75 -9.62 -21.89
CA ALA A 99 3.90 -9.01 -22.57
C ALA A 99 5.27 -9.55 -22.05
N GLY A 100 5.27 -10.53 -21.14
CA GLY A 100 6.50 -11.10 -20.56
C GLY A 100 7.14 -10.25 -19.48
N VAL A 101 6.44 -9.23 -18.96
CA VAL A 101 6.93 -8.36 -17.88
C VAL A 101 6.63 -9.01 -16.53
N ARG A 102 7.66 -9.15 -15.69
CA ARG A 102 7.48 -9.61 -14.30
C ARG A 102 6.88 -8.48 -13.46
N VAL A 103 5.95 -8.83 -12.57
CA VAL A 103 5.22 -7.89 -11.71
C VAL A 103 5.43 -8.24 -10.24
N TRP A 104 5.85 -7.26 -9.46
CA TRP A 104 6.26 -7.40 -8.07
C TRP A 104 5.46 -6.44 -7.18
N GLY A 105 5.51 -6.66 -5.87
CA GLY A 105 4.85 -5.79 -4.90
C GLY A 105 5.82 -5.21 -3.89
N LEU A 106 5.64 -3.93 -3.52
CA LEU A 106 6.38 -3.28 -2.45
C LEU A 106 5.48 -2.28 -1.71
N SER A 107 5.06 -2.65 -0.50
CA SER A 107 4.11 -1.83 0.25
C SER A 107 4.53 -1.61 1.71
N ASN A 108 4.21 -0.41 2.23
CA ASN A 108 4.15 -0.20 3.66
C ASN A 108 2.83 -0.78 4.15
N TRP A 109 2.90 -1.82 4.99
CA TRP A 109 1.74 -2.52 5.51
C TRP A 109 2.07 -3.32 6.76
N GLN A 110 1.14 -3.36 7.68
CA GLN A 110 1.25 -4.09 8.94
C GLN A 110 1.33 -5.61 8.72
N LYS A 111 2.28 -6.27 9.37
CA LYS A 111 2.47 -7.73 9.24
C LYS A 111 1.26 -8.55 9.70
N ASP A 112 0.55 -8.08 10.75
CA ASP A 112 -0.58 -8.80 11.35
C ASP A 112 -1.86 -8.68 10.51
N LEU A 113 -2.00 -7.62 9.71
CA LEU A 113 -3.18 -7.37 8.88
C LEU A 113 -2.97 -7.74 7.40
N PHE A 114 -1.74 -7.88 6.94
CA PHE A 114 -1.46 -8.22 5.55
C PHE A 114 -2.04 -9.59 5.11
N PRO A 115 -2.06 -10.65 5.94
CA PRO A 115 -2.73 -11.91 5.61
C PRO A 115 -4.22 -11.72 5.26
N ILE A 116 -4.93 -10.81 5.94
CA ILE A 116 -6.33 -10.48 5.64
C ILE A 116 -6.47 -9.95 4.21
N ALA A 117 -5.58 -9.05 3.79
CA ALA A 117 -5.58 -8.54 2.43
C ALA A 117 -5.29 -9.64 1.39
N LEU A 118 -4.34 -10.54 1.68
CA LEU A 118 -4.03 -11.67 0.80
C LEU A 118 -5.20 -12.63 0.63
N ASP A 119 -5.98 -12.89 1.69
CA ASP A 119 -7.10 -13.81 1.64
C ASP A 119 -8.29 -13.22 0.86
N ASN A 120 -8.49 -11.91 0.94
CA ASN A 120 -9.61 -11.23 0.30
C ASN A 120 -9.31 -10.74 -1.13
N PHE A 121 -8.03 -10.55 -1.50
CA PHE A 121 -7.63 -9.97 -2.80
C PHE A 121 -6.63 -10.84 -3.55
N ASP A 122 -7.11 -11.66 -4.47
CA ASP A 122 -6.31 -12.53 -5.32
C ASP A 122 -5.33 -11.78 -6.23
N ILE A 123 -5.59 -10.50 -6.53
CA ILE A 123 -4.68 -9.64 -7.28
C ILE A 123 -3.30 -9.56 -6.60
N LEU A 124 -3.24 -9.53 -5.27
CA LEU A 124 -1.99 -9.52 -4.52
C LEU A 124 -1.25 -10.86 -4.64
N ARG A 125 -1.98 -11.99 -4.69
CA ARG A 125 -1.40 -13.32 -4.91
C ARG A 125 -0.91 -13.52 -6.34
N SER A 126 -1.42 -12.75 -7.28
CA SER A 126 -1.04 -12.84 -8.68
C SER A 126 0.36 -12.28 -8.97
N LEU A 127 0.96 -11.50 -8.06
CA LEU A 127 2.31 -10.96 -8.22
C LEU A 127 3.38 -12.06 -8.16
N ASN A 128 4.51 -11.86 -8.84
CA ASN A 128 5.63 -12.81 -8.84
C ASN A 128 6.21 -13.01 -7.44
N ASP A 129 6.43 -11.92 -6.70
CA ASP A 129 6.77 -11.89 -5.28
C ASP A 129 6.46 -10.51 -4.71
N ARG A 130 6.63 -10.33 -3.39
CA ARG A 130 6.31 -9.07 -2.70
C ARG A 130 7.17 -8.83 -1.47
N VAL A 131 7.45 -7.56 -1.19
CA VAL A 131 8.04 -7.07 0.05
C VAL A 131 7.00 -6.23 0.79
N VAL A 132 6.80 -6.55 2.06
CA VAL A 132 5.89 -5.85 2.97
C VAL A 132 6.70 -5.34 4.14
N SER A 133 6.65 -4.05 4.40
CA SER A 133 7.47 -3.34 5.39
C SER A 133 7.42 -3.96 6.78
N GLY A 134 6.23 -4.35 7.25
CA GLY A 134 6.00 -4.92 8.57
C GLY A 134 6.71 -6.25 8.82
N TYR A 135 7.10 -7.01 7.78
CA TYR A 135 7.88 -8.25 7.93
C TYR A 135 9.38 -8.01 7.96
N VAL A 136 9.86 -6.92 7.36
CA VAL A 136 11.29 -6.67 7.16
C VAL A 136 11.82 -5.52 8.01
N SER A 137 10.94 -4.80 8.70
CA SER A 137 11.26 -3.60 9.49
C SER A 137 12.05 -2.56 8.68
N LEU A 138 11.65 -2.40 7.42
CA LEU A 138 12.12 -1.36 6.50
C LEU A 138 10.88 -0.68 5.93
N ARG A 139 10.95 0.62 5.60
CA ARG A 139 9.77 1.32 5.07
C ARG A 139 10.11 2.32 3.97
N LYS A 140 9.21 2.46 3.01
CA LYS A 140 9.22 3.59 2.05
C LYS A 140 9.01 4.90 2.83
N PRO A 141 9.67 6.00 2.46
CA PRO A 141 10.50 6.21 1.28
C PRO A 141 12.00 5.95 1.50
N ASN A 142 12.42 5.30 2.56
CA ASN A 142 13.82 5.03 2.84
C ASN A 142 14.44 4.15 1.76
N LYS A 143 15.70 4.43 1.40
CA LYS A 143 16.39 3.75 0.30
C LYS A 143 16.54 2.24 0.53
N ASP A 144 16.72 1.84 1.77
CA ASP A 144 17.01 0.47 2.18
C ASP A 144 15.91 -0.54 1.80
N ILE A 145 14.63 -0.16 1.87
CA ILE A 145 13.55 -1.07 1.48
C ILE A 145 13.53 -1.34 -0.03
N TYR A 146 13.91 -0.35 -0.85
CA TYR A 146 14.00 -0.54 -2.30
C TYR A 146 15.19 -1.43 -2.67
N GLU A 147 16.34 -1.22 -2.04
CA GLU A 147 17.52 -2.07 -2.22
C GLU A 147 17.25 -3.51 -1.77
N PHE A 148 16.56 -3.69 -0.64
CA PHE A 148 16.12 -5.00 -0.17
C PHE A 148 15.18 -5.67 -1.17
N ALA A 149 14.18 -4.94 -1.70
CA ALA A 149 13.24 -5.46 -2.68
C ALA A 149 13.94 -5.89 -3.99
N LEU A 150 14.86 -5.07 -4.51
CA LEU A 150 15.65 -5.43 -5.69
C LEU A 150 16.45 -6.71 -5.48
N GLN A 151 17.09 -6.84 -4.31
CA GLN A 151 17.85 -8.05 -3.96
C GLN A 151 16.95 -9.28 -3.85
N GLN A 152 15.82 -9.18 -3.14
CA GLN A 152 14.86 -10.28 -2.99
C GLN A 152 14.29 -10.73 -4.32
N PHE A 153 13.94 -9.79 -5.20
CA PHE A 153 13.37 -10.10 -6.52
C PHE A 153 14.42 -10.55 -7.56
N GLY A 154 15.70 -10.37 -7.28
CA GLY A 154 16.77 -10.67 -8.21
C GLY A 154 16.68 -9.82 -9.50
N ILE A 155 16.48 -8.52 -9.35
CA ILE A 155 16.33 -7.55 -10.43
C ILE A 155 17.24 -6.35 -10.27
N ASP A 156 17.63 -5.74 -11.40
CA ASP A 156 18.42 -4.52 -11.43
C ASP A 156 17.52 -3.27 -11.40
N ALA A 157 17.94 -2.26 -10.64
CA ALA A 157 17.22 -0.99 -10.53
C ALA A 157 16.97 -0.33 -11.89
N SER A 158 17.96 -0.35 -12.80
CA SER A 158 17.85 0.25 -14.14
C SER A 158 16.82 -0.42 -15.06
N GLY A 159 16.47 -1.69 -14.77
CA GLY A 159 15.46 -2.45 -15.50
C GLY A 159 14.08 -2.45 -14.83
N ALA A 160 13.92 -1.71 -13.73
CA ALA A 160 12.72 -1.69 -12.92
C ALA A 160 11.99 -0.34 -12.98
N VAL A 161 10.66 -0.41 -12.92
CA VAL A 161 9.77 0.74 -12.72
C VAL A 161 9.02 0.53 -11.43
N PHE A 162 8.97 1.53 -10.56
CA PHE A 162 8.18 1.52 -9.33
C PHE A 162 6.96 2.43 -9.46
N VAL A 163 5.80 1.94 -9.06
CA VAL A 163 4.51 2.61 -9.21
C VAL A 163 3.88 2.79 -7.84
N ASP A 164 3.61 4.04 -7.46
CA ASP A 164 3.09 4.40 -6.14
C ASP A 164 2.27 5.70 -6.24
N ASP A 165 1.25 5.87 -5.41
CA ASP A 165 0.40 7.08 -5.38
C ASP A 165 1.05 8.22 -4.59
N LYS A 166 2.02 7.94 -3.70
CA LYS A 166 2.70 8.93 -2.85
C LYS A 166 3.98 9.48 -3.51
N ALA A 167 4.02 10.79 -3.72
CA ALA A 167 5.17 11.45 -4.34
C ALA A 167 6.49 11.19 -3.60
N MET A 168 6.47 11.11 -2.26
CA MET A 168 7.65 10.84 -1.46
C MET A 168 8.25 9.45 -1.74
N ASN A 169 7.40 8.45 -1.98
CA ASN A 169 7.84 7.10 -2.32
C ASN A 169 8.48 7.05 -3.71
N ILE A 170 7.97 7.86 -4.66
CA ILE A 170 8.60 8.02 -5.98
C ILE A 170 10.00 8.62 -5.86
N VAL A 171 10.18 9.63 -5.01
CA VAL A 171 11.50 10.20 -4.73
C VAL A 171 12.43 9.15 -4.12
N GLY A 172 11.93 8.35 -3.15
CA GLY A 172 12.70 7.27 -2.53
C GLY A 172 13.17 6.22 -3.55
N ALA A 173 12.28 5.78 -4.45
CA ALA A 173 12.59 4.85 -5.53
C ALA A 173 13.67 5.41 -6.48
N ASN A 174 13.53 6.67 -6.89
CA ASN A 174 14.51 7.33 -7.75
C ASN A 174 15.90 7.44 -7.08
N ASN A 175 15.96 7.69 -5.77
CA ASN A 175 17.19 7.68 -4.99
C ASN A 175 17.86 6.30 -4.90
N ALA A 176 17.07 5.23 -5.05
CA ALA A 176 17.56 3.86 -5.16
C ALA A 176 17.89 3.43 -6.60
N GLY A 177 17.77 4.34 -7.58
CA GLY A 177 18.06 4.09 -9.00
C GLY A 177 16.91 3.44 -9.77
N ILE A 178 15.73 3.27 -9.15
CA ILE A 178 14.53 2.73 -9.79
C ILE A 178 13.75 3.89 -10.42
N ARG A 179 13.29 3.75 -11.65
CA ARG A 179 12.40 4.73 -12.27
C ARG A 179 11.06 4.76 -11.55
N GLY A 180 10.79 5.81 -10.78
CA GLY A 180 9.51 6.01 -10.11
C GLY A 180 8.46 6.63 -11.05
N VAL A 181 7.24 6.09 -11.02
CA VAL A 181 6.08 6.60 -11.75
C VAL A 181 4.93 6.80 -10.77
N ARG A 182 4.44 8.04 -10.67
CA ARG A 182 3.33 8.33 -9.79
C ARG A 182 2.02 7.80 -10.37
N PHE A 183 1.37 6.94 -9.63
CA PHE A 183 0.07 6.40 -9.99
C PHE A 183 -1.00 7.50 -9.92
N LYS A 184 -1.80 7.61 -10.97
CA LYS A 184 -2.99 8.46 -11.04
C LYS A 184 -4.22 7.64 -11.41
N ASP A 185 -4.07 6.80 -12.41
CA ASP A 185 -5.00 5.78 -12.85
C ASP A 185 -4.26 4.72 -13.69
N SER A 186 -4.87 3.54 -13.84
CA SER A 186 -4.23 2.40 -14.50
C SER A 186 -3.94 2.65 -16.00
N ARG A 187 -4.69 3.52 -16.65
CA ARG A 187 -4.52 3.83 -18.09
C ARG A 187 -3.39 4.83 -18.32
N ALA A 188 -3.33 5.88 -17.52
CA ALA A 188 -2.25 6.86 -17.59
C ALA A 188 -0.88 6.19 -17.37
N LEU A 189 -0.81 5.22 -16.47
CA LEU A 189 0.41 4.48 -16.17
C LEU A 189 0.98 3.74 -17.39
N LEU A 190 0.14 3.07 -18.16
CA LEU A 190 0.58 2.33 -19.36
C LEU A 190 1.19 3.28 -20.41
N ILE A 191 0.62 4.46 -20.55
CA ILE A 191 1.10 5.48 -21.48
C ILE A 191 2.47 6.00 -21.04
N ASP A 192 2.63 6.33 -19.76
CA ASP A 192 3.88 6.87 -19.20
C ASP A 192 5.00 5.82 -19.18
N ALA A 193 4.67 4.55 -19.04
CA ALA A 193 5.63 3.43 -19.10
C ALA A 193 6.09 3.10 -20.54
N GLY A 194 5.53 3.77 -21.56
CA GLY A 194 5.84 3.50 -22.96
C GLY A 194 5.35 2.13 -23.46
N VAL A 195 4.43 1.52 -22.72
CA VAL A 195 3.81 0.26 -23.13
C VAL A 195 2.79 0.59 -24.24
N LYS A 196 2.98 -0.01 -25.43
CA LYS A 196 1.99 0.09 -26.51
C LYS A 196 0.73 -0.64 -26.05
N ILE A 197 -0.28 0.13 -25.65
CA ILE A 197 -1.60 -0.43 -25.32
C ILE A 197 -2.26 -0.87 -26.62
N PRO A 198 -2.63 -2.15 -26.77
CA PRO A 198 -3.48 -2.56 -27.88
C PRO A 198 -4.78 -1.75 -27.82
N ALA A 199 -5.26 -1.29 -28.98
CA ALA A 199 -6.53 -0.57 -29.03
C ALA A 199 -7.62 -1.40 -28.36
N VAL A 200 -8.27 -0.85 -27.33
CA VAL A 200 -9.38 -1.51 -26.65
C VAL A 200 -10.44 -1.81 -27.70
N ARG A 201 -10.68 -3.08 -27.99
CA ARG A 201 -11.86 -3.49 -28.75
C ARG A 201 -13.07 -3.10 -27.92
N GLN A 202 -13.81 -2.11 -28.37
CA GLN A 202 -15.12 -1.81 -27.85
C GLN A 202 -16.00 -3.05 -28.08
N ALA A 203 -16.39 -3.68 -26.99
CA ALA A 203 -17.41 -4.72 -26.97
C ALA A 203 -18.74 -4.09 -26.48
#